data_2cb5535d050eced5350311d6df94e5cc
#
_entry.id   2cb5535d050eced5350311d6df94e5cc
#
_cell.length_a   1.000
_cell.length_b   1.000
_cell.length_c   1.000
_cell.angle_alpha   90.00
_cell.angle_beta   90.00
_cell.angle_gamma   90.00
#
_symmetry.space_group_name_H-M   'P 1'
#
loop_
_entity.id
_entity.type
_entity.pdbx_description
1 polymer ?
#
loop_
_entity_poly.entity_id
_entity_poly.type
_entity_poly.pdbx_seq_one_letter_code
_entity_poly.pdbx_strand_id
1 'polypeptide(L)'
;AHELGVMEVAHYLWEKFGSSQRVLFISVPFEEVLGEILGKVDNSQMGVILKRMMLRAATRIAENLQIEALVTGEAISQVSSQTLTNLAVIDSATDMLVMRPLIASHKQDIIDTATRIGTAEFAKNMPEYCGVISVNPTTKARGYRIEHEEAQFDMAILERALERATQLPIDRVIDELGRDVQVEEVREALAGQIVIDIRHPDAAEDEPLDVPGIEVQALPFYALNNKFKELDENRQYLLYCDKGVMSRLHAHHLLSEGHANVRVYRPA
;
A
#
# COMPACT_ATOMS: atom_id res chain seq x y z
N ALA A 1 -1.25 0.56 8.85
CA ALA A 1 -1.07 1.77 8.04
C ALA A 1 -0.55 1.46 6.63
N HIS A 2 0.57 0.76 6.45
CA HIS A 2 1.15 0.49 5.11
C HIS A 2 0.23 -0.36 4.23
N GLU A 3 -0.28 -1.48 4.74
CA GLU A 3 -1.19 -2.36 3.99
C GLU A 3 -2.46 -1.63 3.55
N LEU A 4 -3.04 -0.81 4.43
CA LEU A 4 -4.18 0.03 4.10
C LEU A 4 -3.86 0.97 2.92
N GLY A 5 -2.74 1.67 2.96
CA GLY A 5 -2.34 2.56 1.85
C GLY A 5 -2.14 1.82 0.52
N VAL A 6 -1.61 0.57 0.56
CA VAL A 6 -1.50 -0.25 -0.66
C VAL A 6 -2.88 -0.69 -1.18
N MET A 7 -3.80 -1.04 -0.29
CA MET A 7 -5.19 -1.38 -0.66
C MET A 7 -5.90 -0.18 -1.30
N GLU A 8 -5.75 1.00 -0.71
CA GLU A 8 -6.34 2.24 -1.21
C GLU A 8 -5.85 2.59 -2.61
N VAL A 9 -4.54 2.57 -2.84
CA VAL A 9 -3.99 2.88 -4.17
C VAL A 9 -4.36 1.82 -5.20
N ALA A 10 -4.40 0.55 -4.80
CA ALA A 10 -4.79 -0.53 -5.70
C ALA A 10 -6.27 -0.42 -6.10
N HIS A 11 -7.16 -0.12 -5.16
CA HIS A 11 -8.58 0.12 -5.42
C HIS A 11 -8.77 1.35 -6.31
N TYR A 12 -8.11 2.47 -6.01
CA TYR A 12 -8.16 3.69 -6.83
C TYR A 12 -7.75 3.44 -8.28
N LEU A 13 -6.63 2.74 -8.50
CA LEU A 13 -6.16 2.42 -9.84
C LEU A 13 -7.13 1.50 -10.59
N TRP A 14 -7.70 0.52 -9.90
CA TRP A 14 -8.72 -0.35 -10.48
C TRP A 14 -9.97 0.43 -10.86
N GLU A 15 -10.49 1.27 -9.99
CA GLU A 15 -11.69 2.09 -10.25
C GLU A 15 -11.48 3.02 -11.45
N LYS A 16 -10.32 3.67 -11.53
CA LYS A 16 -10.00 4.65 -12.58
C LYS A 16 -9.65 4.01 -13.94
N PHE A 17 -8.95 2.88 -13.95
CA PHE A 17 -8.37 2.33 -15.18
C PHE A 17 -8.77 0.90 -15.49
N GLY A 18 -9.34 0.16 -14.59
CA GLY A 18 -9.55 -1.27 -14.71
C GLY A 18 -10.86 -1.80 -14.17
N SER A 19 -11.88 -0.97 -13.96
CA SER A 19 -13.16 -1.36 -13.33
C SER A 19 -13.93 -2.44 -14.09
N SER A 20 -13.66 -2.65 -15.37
CA SER A 20 -14.21 -3.75 -16.18
C SER A 20 -13.45 -5.08 -16.03
N GLN A 21 -12.29 -5.07 -15.36
CA GLN A 21 -11.44 -6.23 -15.19
C GLN A 21 -11.59 -6.82 -13.79
N ARG A 22 -11.52 -8.16 -13.69
CA ARG A 22 -11.46 -8.84 -12.42
C ARG A 22 -10.04 -8.76 -11.87
N VAL A 23 -9.85 -8.08 -10.75
CA VAL A 23 -8.58 -7.96 -10.05
C VAL A 23 -8.72 -8.57 -8.66
N LEU A 24 -7.73 -9.35 -8.24
CA LEU A 24 -7.64 -9.91 -6.88
C LEU A 24 -6.53 -9.20 -6.12
N PHE A 25 -6.85 -8.76 -4.92
CA PHE A 25 -5.88 -8.30 -3.95
C PHE A 25 -5.49 -9.47 -3.06
N ILE A 26 -4.21 -9.77 -2.96
CA ILE A 26 -3.69 -10.88 -2.16
C ILE A 26 -2.69 -10.32 -1.16
N SER A 27 -2.98 -10.52 0.13
CA SER A 27 -2.10 -10.14 1.22
C SER A 27 -1.43 -11.38 1.80
N VAL A 28 -0.10 -11.37 1.87
CA VAL A 28 0.71 -12.44 2.45
C VAL A 28 1.39 -11.90 3.70
N PRO A 29 1.16 -12.46 4.90
CA PRO A 29 1.79 -12.00 6.13
C PRO A 29 3.27 -12.39 6.14
N PHE A 30 4.16 -11.39 6.07
CA PHE A 30 5.62 -11.59 5.95
C PHE A 30 6.37 -11.36 7.25
N GLU A 31 5.70 -11.17 8.39
CA GLU A 31 6.32 -10.88 9.68
C GLU A 31 7.27 -12.00 10.13
N GLU A 32 6.84 -13.26 10.03
CA GLU A 32 7.68 -14.41 10.40
C GLU A 32 8.84 -14.60 9.41
N VAL A 33 8.60 -14.39 8.10
CA VAL A 33 9.64 -14.42 7.05
C VAL A 33 10.70 -13.35 7.31
N LEU A 34 10.27 -12.13 7.64
CA LEU A 34 11.18 -11.04 7.98
C LEU A 34 11.95 -11.35 9.28
N GLY A 35 11.28 -11.88 10.31
CA GLY A 35 11.91 -12.28 11.57
C GLY A 35 13.02 -13.32 11.36
N GLU A 36 12.79 -14.32 10.51
CA GLU A 36 13.77 -15.35 10.16
C GLU A 36 14.98 -14.75 9.41
N ILE A 37 14.73 -13.85 8.44
CA ILE A 37 15.79 -13.15 7.73
C ILE A 37 16.65 -12.34 8.70
N LEU A 38 16.03 -11.55 9.58
CA LEU A 38 16.73 -10.73 10.57
C LEU A 38 17.55 -11.57 11.57
N GLY A 39 17.09 -12.78 11.87
CA GLY A 39 17.76 -13.67 12.83
C GLY A 39 18.90 -14.49 12.24
N LYS A 40 18.89 -14.81 10.95
CA LYS A 40 19.80 -15.80 10.37
C LYS A 40 20.64 -15.32 9.20
N VAL A 41 20.22 -14.28 8.48
CA VAL A 41 20.87 -13.81 7.25
C VAL A 41 21.89 -12.70 7.56
N ASP A 42 23.04 -12.71 6.89
CA ASP A 42 24.01 -11.62 6.98
C ASP A 42 23.38 -10.28 6.58
N ASN A 43 23.60 -9.26 7.40
CA ASN A 43 23.00 -7.92 7.23
C ASN A 43 23.13 -7.36 5.81
N SER A 44 24.27 -7.60 5.15
CA SER A 44 24.52 -7.09 3.80
C SER A 44 23.69 -7.80 2.73
N GLN A 45 23.20 -9.02 2.99
CA GLN A 45 22.44 -9.85 2.04
C GLN A 45 20.93 -9.81 2.26
N MET A 46 20.45 -9.31 3.41
CA MET A 46 19.03 -9.36 3.81
C MET A 46 18.08 -8.80 2.75
N GLY A 47 18.42 -7.66 2.12
CA GLY A 47 17.56 -7.06 1.11
C GLY A 47 17.41 -7.90 -0.16
N VAL A 48 18.44 -8.64 -0.54
CA VAL A 48 18.40 -9.56 -1.68
C VAL A 48 17.59 -10.80 -1.33
N ILE A 49 17.83 -11.39 -0.15
CA ILE A 49 17.10 -12.57 0.34
C ILE A 49 15.60 -12.25 0.49
N LEU A 50 15.25 -11.11 1.08
CA LEU A 50 13.85 -10.71 1.21
C LEU A 50 13.15 -10.66 -0.16
N LYS A 51 13.76 -10.03 -1.16
CA LYS A 51 13.19 -9.96 -2.50
C LYS A 51 13.07 -11.33 -3.17
N ARG A 52 14.01 -12.23 -2.92
CA ARG A 52 13.91 -13.61 -3.39
C ARG A 52 12.74 -14.35 -2.74
N MET A 53 12.52 -14.18 -1.42
CA MET A 53 11.35 -14.76 -0.74
C MET A 53 10.04 -14.18 -1.26
N MET A 54 9.99 -12.86 -1.53
CA MET A 54 8.82 -12.23 -2.17
C MET A 54 8.55 -12.80 -3.56
N LEU A 55 9.58 -13.00 -4.40
CA LEU A 55 9.40 -13.63 -5.72
C LEU A 55 8.94 -15.08 -5.61
N ARG A 56 9.50 -15.88 -4.69
CA ARG A 56 9.05 -17.25 -4.45
C ARG A 56 7.57 -17.29 -4.04
N ALA A 57 7.17 -16.43 -3.11
CA ALA A 57 5.77 -16.31 -2.71
C ALA A 57 4.86 -15.92 -3.88
N ALA A 58 5.25 -14.90 -4.65
CA ALA A 58 4.50 -14.45 -5.81
C ALA A 58 4.39 -15.54 -6.89
N THR A 59 5.47 -16.29 -7.13
CA THR A 59 5.50 -17.42 -8.08
C THR A 59 4.48 -18.50 -7.66
N ARG A 60 4.50 -18.94 -6.39
CA ARG A 60 3.56 -19.96 -5.88
C ARG A 60 2.09 -19.51 -6.01
N ILE A 61 1.81 -18.25 -5.72
CA ILE A 61 0.47 -17.69 -5.89
C ILE A 61 0.09 -17.64 -7.38
N ALA A 62 1.00 -17.18 -8.23
CA ALA A 62 0.77 -17.07 -9.67
C ALA A 62 0.51 -18.44 -10.32
N GLU A 63 1.28 -19.47 -9.96
CA GLU A 63 1.09 -20.86 -10.40
C GLU A 63 -0.31 -21.36 -10.00
N ASN A 64 -0.72 -21.17 -8.75
CA ASN A 64 -2.03 -21.58 -8.25
C ASN A 64 -3.19 -20.88 -8.96
N LEU A 65 -2.97 -19.66 -9.42
CA LEU A 65 -3.95 -18.83 -10.15
C LEU A 65 -3.81 -18.93 -11.67
N GLN A 66 -2.89 -19.74 -12.18
CA GLN A 66 -2.60 -19.89 -13.61
C GLN A 66 -2.19 -18.55 -14.27
N ILE A 67 -1.43 -17.74 -13.57
CA ILE A 67 -0.86 -16.48 -14.05
C ILE A 67 0.49 -16.77 -14.71
N GLU A 68 0.75 -16.22 -15.88
CA GLU A 68 1.92 -16.55 -16.71
C GLU A 68 3.15 -15.69 -16.45
N ALA A 69 3.01 -14.52 -15.79
CA ALA A 69 4.12 -13.60 -15.56
C ALA A 69 3.93 -12.79 -14.28
N LEU A 70 5.04 -12.39 -13.68
CA LEU A 70 5.09 -11.42 -12.58
C LEU A 70 5.45 -10.04 -13.12
N VAL A 71 4.96 -8.98 -12.47
CA VAL A 71 5.32 -7.60 -12.80
C VAL A 71 5.82 -6.91 -11.54
N THR A 72 6.98 -6.24 -11.62
CA THR A 72 7.53 -5.46 -10.50
C THR A 72 7.81 -4.03 -10.91
N GLY A 73 7.79 -3.10 -9.94
CA GLY A 73 8.08 -1.67 -10.14
C GLY A 73 9.56 -1.30 -9.98
N GLU A 74 10.48 -2.25 -10.16
CA GLU A 74 11.92 -2.01 -9.97
C GLU A 74 12.52 -1.18 -11.11
N ALA A 75 13.41 -0.23 -10.74
CA ALA A 75 14.21 0.55 -11.67
C ALA A 75 15.69 0.46 -11.29
N ILE A 76 16.61 0.44 -12.28
CA ILE A 76 18.04 0.27 -12.05
C ILE A 76 18.58 1.38 -11.15
N SER A 77 19.39 0.98 -10.16
CA SER A 77 20.17 1.89 -9.30
C SER A 77 19.35 2.83 -8.39
N GLN A 78 18.07 2.57 -8.18
CA GLN A 78 17.27 3.35 -7.21
C GLN A 78 17.65 2.99 -5.77
N VAL A 79 17.86 1.71 -5.48
CA VAL A 79 18.34 1.20 -4.20
C VAL A 79 19.36 0.08 -4.42
N SER A 80 20.13 -0.28 -3.40
CA SER A 80 21.20 -1.29 -3.46
C SER A 80 20.76 -2.64 -4.03
N SER A 81 19.53 -3.08 -3.75
CA SER A 81 18.98 -4.34 -4.29
C SER A 81 18.63 -4.26 -5.78
N GLN A 82 18.59 -3.07 -6.38
CA GLN A 82 18.22 -2.85 -7.79
C GLN A 82 19.43 -2.63 -8.71
N THR A 83 20.61 -3.12 -8.36
CA THR A 83 21.71 -3.24 -9.32
C THR A 83 21.48 -4.41 -10.27
N LEU A 84 22.02 -4.35 -11.48
CA LEU A 84 21.88 -5.46 -12.45
C LEU A 84 22.34 -6.81 -11.88
N THR A 85 23.45 -6.81 -11.12
CA THR A 85 23.95 -8.01 -10.46
C THR A 85 22.97 -8.56 -9.45
N ASN A 86 22.42 -7.70 -8.59
CA ASN A 86 21.45 -8.12 -7.57
C ASN A 86 20.15 -8.57 -8.19
N LEU A 87 19.64 -7.88 -9.21
CA LEU A 87 18.44 -8.29 -9.92
C LEU A 87 18.59 -9.65 -10.58
N ALA A 88 19.74 -9.93 -11.21
CA ALA A 88 20.01 -11.24 -11.79
C ALA A 88 19.99 -12.37 -10.74
N VAL A 89 20.55 -12.11 -9.55
CA VAL A 89 20.51 -13.08 -8.44
C VAL A 89 19.11 -13.20 -7.84
N ILE A 90 18.34 -12.10 -7.79
CA ILE A 90 16.94 -12.13 -7.34
C ILE A 90 16.10 -12.95 -8.32
N ASP A 91 16.27 -12.75 -9.62
CA ASP A 91 15.51 -13.46 -10.66
C ASP A 91 15.75 -14.98 -10.64
N SER A 92 16.93 -15.43 -10.24
CA SER A 92 17.21 -16.88 -10.13
C SER A 92 16.39 -17.58 -9.03
N ALA A 93 15.53 -16.86 -8.28
CA ALA A 93 14.59 -17.45 -7.34
C ALA A 93 13.31 -17.99 -8.00
N THR A 94 13.07 -17.72 -9.29
CA THR A 94 11.90 -18.17 -10.05
C THR A 94 12.26 -18.45 -11.50
N ASP A 95 11.58 -19.42 -12.11
CA ASP A 95 11.63 -19.66 -13.56
C ASP A 95 10.53 -18.89 -14.31
N MET A 96 9.66 -18.19 -13.59
CA MET A 96 8.58 -17.40 -14.17
C MET A 96 9.11 -16.10 -14.78
N LEU A 97 8.51 -15.65 -15.86
CA LEU A 97 8.84 -14.36 -16.49
C LEU A 97 8.55 -13.22 -15.52
N VAL A 98 9.60 -12.42 -15.20
CA VAL A 98 9.47 -11.20 -14.38
C VAL A 98 9.62 -9.97 -15.27
N MET A 99 8.54 -9.27 -15.50
CA MET A 99 8.51 -8.03 -16.28
C MET A 99 8.76 -6.82 -15.39
N ARG A 100 9.61 -5.90 -15.86
CA ARG A 100 9.96 -4.64 -15.18
C ARG A 100 9.74 -3.44 -16.09
N PRO A 101 8.51 -2.95 -16.23
CA PRO A 101 8.21 -1.85 -17.15
C PRO A 101 9.01 -0.57 -16.88
N LEU A 102 9.47 -0.37 -15.63
CA LEU A 102 10.19 0.83 -15.20
C LEU A 102 11.71 0.66 -15.16
N ILE A 103 12.24 -0.48 -15.60
CA ILE A 103 13.65 -0.87 -15.36
C ILE A 103 14.66 0.18 -15.83
N ALA A 104 14.42 0.81 -16.97
CA ALA A 104 15.28 1.82 -17.58
C ALA A 104 14.75 3.27 -17.41
N SER A 105 13.69 3.47 -16.64
CA SER A 105 13.10 4.80 -16.45
C SER A 105 13.89 5.62 -15.45
N HIS A 106 14.04 6.91 -15.72
CA HIS A 106 14.58 7.84 -14.74
C HIS A 106 13.58 8.09 -13.61
N LYS A 107 14.09 8.39 -12.41
CA LYS A 107 13.25 8.66 -11.24
C LYS A 107 12.21 9.76 -11.50
N GLN A 108 12.58 10.81 -12.24
CA GLN A 108 11.66 11.89 -12.56
C GLN A 108 10.52 11.41 -13.47
N ASP A 109 10.79 10.60 -14.49
CA ASP A 109 9.76 10.04 -15.38
C ASP A 109 8.74 9.17 -14.62
N ILE A 110 9.23 8.44 -13.61
CA ILE A 110 8.37 7.63 -12.72
C ILE A 110 7.47 8.55 -11.89
N ILE A 111 8.03 9.63 -11.30
CA ILE A 111 7.27 10.62 -10.52
C ILE A 111 6.25 11.32 -11.40
N ASP A 112 6.62 11.74 -12.60
CA ASP A 112 5.73 12.43 -13.55
C ASP A 112 4.59 11.50 -13.98
N THR A 113 4.88 10.22 -14.19
CA THR A 113 3.86 9.20 -14.47
C THR A 113 2.92 9.01 -13.28
N ALA A 114 3.46 8.86 -12.06
CA ALA A 114 2.67 8.72 -10.84
C ALA A 114 1.76 9.95 -10.61
N THR A 115 2.26 11.15 -10.89
CA THR A 115 1.49 12.40 -10.82
C THR A 115 0.35 12.39 -11.83
N ARG A 116 0.64 12.02 -13.08
CA ARG A 116 -0.35 11.97 -14.16
C ARG A 116 -1.48 10.98 -13.91
N ILE A 117 -1.18 9.83 -13.30
CA ILE A 117 -2.19 8.81 -12.96
C ILE A 117 -2.82 9.04 -11.58
N GLY A 118 -2.39 10.05 -10.81
CA GLY A 118 -2.95 10.44 -9.52
C GLY A 118 -2.42 9.66 -8.31
N THR A 119 -1.32 8.90 -8.45
CA THR A 119 -0.79 8.06 -7.35
C THR A 119 0.37 8.68 -6.58
N ALA A 120 0.93 9.82 -7.03
CA ALA A 120 2.09 10.44 -6.40
C ALA A 120 1.83 10.83 -4.94
N GLU A 121 0.64 11.31 -4.62
CA GLU A 121 0.28 11.74 -3.27
C GLU A 121 0.14 10.56 -2.31
N PHE A 122 -0.38 9.41 -2.77
CA PHE A 122 -0.38 8.18 -1.97
C PHE A 122 1.04 7.78 -1.57
N ALA A 123 1.96 7.80 -2.55
CA ALA A 123 3.36 7.42 -2.31
C ALA A 123 4.06 8.31 -1.29
N LYS A 124 3.78 9.62 -1.28
CA LYS A 124 4.37 10.57 -0.30
C LYS A 124 3.97 10.24 1.15
N ASN A 125 2.80 9.66 1.35
CA ASN A 125 2.24 9.38 2.67
C ASN A 125 2.48 7.93 3.13
N MET A 126 3.03 7.05 2.26
CA MET A 126 3.36 5.68 2.63
C MET A 126 4.72 5.62 3.34
N PRO A 127 4.83 4.96 4.50
CA PRO A 127 6.11 4.77 5.16
C PRO A 127 7.03 3.86 4.34
N GLU A 128 8.30 4.24 4.21
CA GLU A 128 9.31 3.44 3.53
C GLU A 128 9.99 2.48 4.53
N TYR A 129 9.90 1.17 4.29
CA TYR A 129 10.51 0.14 5.14
C TYR A 129 11.81 -0.44 4.56
N CYS A 130 12.08 -0.24 3.28
CA CYS A 130 13.22 -0.88 2.59
C CYS A 130 14.60 -0.47 3.15
N GLY A 131 14.73 0.72 3.74
CA GLY A 131 15.98 1.19 4.33
C GLY A 131 16.27 0.67 5.75
N VAL A 132 15.29 0.02 6.39
CA VAL A 132 15.40 -0.41 7.81
C VAL A 132 16.00 -1.82 7.94
N ILE A 133 15.95 -2.63 6.87
CA ILE A 133 16.22 -4.07 6.92
C ILE A 133 17.69 -4.40 6.83
N SER A 134 18.55 -3.57 6.21
CA SER A 134 19.96 -3.92 6.03
C SER A 134 20.93 -2.79 6.34
N VAL A 135 21.99 -3.13 7.07
CA VAL A 135 23.13 -2.25 7.32
C VAL A 135 24.22 -2.56 6.28
N ASN A 136 24.69 -1.53 5.55
CA ASN A 136 25.68 -1.68 4.47
C ASN A 136 25.29 -2.74 3.41
N PRO A 137 24.12 -2.58 2.75
CA PRO A 137 23.61 -3.58 1.82
C PRO A 137 24.55 -3.79 0.63
N THR A 138 24.70 -5.05 0.19
CA THR A 138 25.51 -5.38 -0.97
C THR A 138 24.93 -4.82 -2.26
N THR A 139 25.79 -4.29 -3.12
CA THR A 139 25.45 -3.90 -4.51
C THR A 139 25.90 -4.95 -5.54
N LYS A 140 26.61 -5.99 -5.08
CA LYS A 140 27.20 -7.07 -5.91
C LYS A 140 27.02 -8.41 -5.23
N ALA A 141 25.77 -8.83 -5.03
CA ALA A 141 25.46 -10.15 -4.50
C ALA A 141 26.02 -11.24 -5.42
N ARG A 142 26.58 -12.30 -4.83
CA ARG A 142 27.10 -13.46 -5.55
C ARG A 142 26.19 -14.64 -5.30
N GLY A 143 25.76 -15.35 -6.36
CA GLY A 143 24.84 -16.47 -6.29
C GLY A 143 25.18 -17.47 -5.19
N TYR A 144 26.44 -17.96 -5.15
CA TYR A 144 26.90 -18.94 -4.15
C TYR A 144 26.76 -18.44 -2.70
N ARG A 145 26.90 -17.11 -2.47
CA ARG A 145 26.76 -16.53 -1.13
C ARG A 145 25.30 -16.43 -0.74
N ILE A 146 24.45 -16.04 -1.68
CA ILE A 146 23.01 -16.01 -1.47
C ILE A 146 22.45 -17.42 -1.22
N GLU A 147 22.89 -18.42 -1.97
CA GLU A 147 22.53 -19.81 -1.75
C GLU A 147 22.95 -20.32 -0.35
N HIS A 148 24.14 -19.90 0.11
CA HIS A 148 24.60 -20.21 1.46
C HIS A 148 23.70 -19.59 2.55
N GLU A 149 23.32 -18.32 2.39
CA GLU A 149 22.40 -17.64 3.31
C GLU A 149 21.00 -18.28 3.27
N GLU A 150 20.48 -18.57 2.08
CA GLU A 150 19.18 -19.24 1.92
C GLU A 150 19.15 -20.65 2.53
N ALA A 151 20.26 -21.36 2.52
CA ALA A 151 20.34 -22.69 3.14
C ALA A 151 20.11 -22.69 4.67
N GLN A 152 20.26 -21.52 5.31
CA GLN A 152 19.97 -21.34 6.74
C GLN A 152 18.53 -20.92 7.01
N PHE A 153 17.81 -20.47 5.98
CA PHE A 153 16.43 -20.04 6.08
C PHE A 153 15.48 -21.26 6.15
N ASP A 154 14.58 -21.27 7.13
CA ASP A 154 13.54 -22.30 7.21
C ASP A 154 12.41 -22.01 6.22
N MET A 155 12.42 -22.71 5.07
CA MET A 155 11.40 -22.53 4.03
C MET A 155 9.97 -22.87 4.49
N ALA A 156 9.79 -23.64 5.57
CA ALA A 156 8.46 -23.90 6.16
C ALA A 156 7.80 -22.60 6.66
N ILE A 157 8.59 -21.58 7.01
CA ILE A 157 8.05 -20.27 7.40
C ILE A 157 7.38 -19.57 6.21
N LEU A 158 7.97 -19.66 5.01
CA LEU A 158 7.38 -19.12 3.79
C LEU A 158 6.09 -19.87 3.42
N GLU A 159 6.09 -21.20 3.53
CA GLU A 159 4.88 -22.00 3.27
C GLU A 159 3.74 -21.63 4.24
N ARG A 160 4.02 -21.48 5.55
CA ARG A 160 3.02 -20.99 6.51
C ARG A 160 2.51 -19.59 6.19
N ALA A 161 3.37 -18.69 5.72
CA ALA A 161 2.94 -17.37 5.30
C ALA A 161 1.98 -17.44 4.09
N LEU A 162 2.25 -18.33 3.14
CA LEU A 162 1.38 -18.58 1.99
C LEU A 162 0.04 -19.24 2.39
N GLU A 163 0.04 -20.16 3.33
CA GLU A 163 -1.20 -20.76 3.87
C GLU A 163 -2.10 -19.75 4.57
N ARG A 164 -1.51 -18.72 5.16
CA ARG A 164 -2.22 -17.63 5.85
C ARG A 164 -2.54 -16.44 4.93
N ALA A 165 -2.20 -16.54 3.64
CA ALA A 165 -2.50 -15.49 2.69
C ALA A 165 -4.01 -15.29 2.56
N THR A 166 -4.42 -14.03 2.52
CA THR A 166 -5.81 -13.65 2.29
C THR A 166 -6.00 -13.16 0.86
N GLN A 167 -7.15 -13.48 0.27
CA GLN A 167 -7.47 -13.11 -1.09
C GLN A 167 -8.84 -12.46 -1.15
N LEU A 168 -8.92 -11.26 -1.69
CA LEU A 168 -10.15 -10.48 -1.84
C LEU A 168 -10.27 -9.92 -3.25
N PRO A 169 -11.47 -9.92 -3.84
CA PRO A 169 -11.74 -9.09 -5.02
C PRO A 169 -11.51 -7.62 -4.68
N ILE A 170 -10.86 -6.89 -5.59
CA ILE A 170 -10.42 -5.50 -5.33
C ILE A 170 -11.61 -4.55 -5.06
N ASP A 171 -12.76 -4.80 -5.66
CA ASP A 171 -14.00 -4.05 -5.43
C ASP A 171 -14.57 -4.21 -4.02
N ARG A 172 -14.13 -5.23 -3.27
CA ARG A 172 -14.58 -5.52 -1.90
C ARG A 172 -13.55 -5.20 -0.82
N VAL A 173 -12.31 -4.91 -1.21
CA VAL A 173 -11.22 -4.69 -0.26
C VAL A 173 -11.56 -3.57 0.73
N ILE A 174 -12.08 -2.46 0.24
CA ILE A 174 -12.43 -1.31 1.08
C ILE A 174 -13.63 -1.64 1.99
N ASP A 175 -14.65 -2.33 1.46
CA ASP A 175 -15.83 -2.72 2.24
C ASP A 175 -15.49 -3.71 3.37
N GLU A 176 -14.62 -4.68 3.10
CA GLU A 176 -14.16 -5.65 4.12
C GLU A 176 -13.41 -4.96 5.26
N LEU A 177 -12.53 -4.03 4.95
CA LEU A 177 -11.81 -3.24 5.96
C LEU A 177 -12.76 -2.42 6.85
N GLY A 178 -13.88 -1.97 6.31
CA GLY A 178 -14.87 -1.15 7.02
C GLY A 178 -15.92 -1.93 7.83
N ARG A 179 -16.00 -3.27 7.71
CA ARG A 179 -17.09 -4.06 8.31
C ARG A 179 -17.15 -4.02 9.83
N ASP A 180 -16.01 -4.10 10.48
CA ASP A 180 -15.91 -4.17 11.94
C ASP A 180 -15.65 -2.82 12.60
N VAL A 181 -15.62 -1.75 11.80
CA VAL A 181 -15.29 -0.41 12.27
C VAL A 181 -16.58 0.30 12.73
N GLN A 182 -16.67 0.53 14.03
CA GLN A 182 -17.74 1.33 14.62
C GLN A 182 -17.27 2.77 14.84
N VAL A 183 -17.87 3.70 14.08
CA VAL A 183 -17.64 5.14 14.21
C VAL A 183 -19.01 5.82 14.21
N GLU A 184 -19.14 6.91 14.95
CA GLU A 184 -20.36 7.70 14.96
C GLU A 184 -20.61 8.31 13.58
N GLU A 185 -21.75 7.97 12.99
CA GLU A 185 -22.22 8.52 11.71
C GLU A 185 -23.31 9.57 11.98
N VAL A 186 -23.20 10.71 11.31
CA VAL A 186 -24.20 11.78 11.36
C VAL A 186 -24.77 12.03 9.96
N ARG A 187 -26.08 12.27 9.89
CA ARG A 187 -26.78 12.55 8.62
C ARG A 187 -26.88 14.04 8.32
N GLU A 188 -26.75 14.86 9.33
CA GLU A 188 -26.85 16.32 9.23
C GLU A 188 -25.63 16.94 9.88
N ALA A 189 -25.06 17.95 9.24
CA ALA A 189 -23.99 18.75 9.80
C ALA A 189 -24.58 19.96 10.53
N LEU A 190 -24.04 20.27 11.69
CA LEU A 190 -24.49 21.38 12.53
C LEU A 190 -23.63 22.62 12.33
N ALA A 191 -24.19 23.78 12.58
CA ALA A 191 -23.47 25.05 12.51
C ALA A 191 -22.22 25.02 13.41
N GLY A 192 -21.08 25.41 12.85
CA GLY A 192 -19.79 25.38 13.54
C GLY A 192 -18.97 24.10 13.33
N GLN A 193 -19.55 23.04 12.75
CA GLN A 193 -18.81 21.88 12.28
C GLN A 193 -18.21 22.13 10.90
N ILE A 194 -17.17 21.39 10.55
CA ILE A 194 -16.54 21.42 9.23
C ILE A 194 -16.71 20.04 8.59
N VAL A 195 -17.20 20.00 7.37
CA VAL A 195 -17.20 18.77 6.56
C VAL A 195 -15.88 18.70 5.81
N ILE A 196 -15.15 17.60 5.97
CA ILE A 196 -13.94 17.31 5.21
C ILE A 196 -14.30 16.33 4.10
N ASP A 197 -14.27 16.79 2.86
CA ASP A 197 -14.38 15.93 1.68
C ASP A 197 -13.05 15.20 1.47
N ILE A 198 -13.06 13.90 1.78
CA ILE A 198 -11.86 13.07 1.68
C ILE A 198 -11.74 12.34 0.35
N ARG A 199 -12.62 12.58 -0.60
CA ARG A 199 -12.55 11.96 -1.93
C ARG A 199 -11.24 12.34 -2.66
N HIS A 200 -10.93 11.58 -3.71
CA HIS A 200 -9.86 12.00 -4.63
C HIS A 200 -10.23 13.32 -5.30
N PRO A 201 -9.26 14.23 -5.56
CA PRO A 201 -9.55 15.53 -6.18
C PRO A 201 -10.37 15.42 -7.46
N ASP A 202 -10.07 14.47 -8.35
CA ASP A 202 -10.82 14.25 -9.59
C ASP A 202 -12.33 14.04 -9.30
N ALA A 203 -12.68 13.20 -8.32
CA ALA A 203 -14.06 12.92 -7.96
C ALA A 203 -14.75 14.13 -7.27
N ALA A 204 -13.99 14.90 -6.48
CA ALA A 204 -14.49 16.10 -5.84
C ALA A 204 -14.69 17.26 -6.83
N GLU A 205 -13.88 17.32 -7.90
CA GLU A 205 -14.04 18.30 -9.00
C GLU A 205 -15.19 17.94 -9.93
N ASP A 206 -15.38 16.66 -10.26
CA ASP A 206 -16.47 16.18 -11.12
C ASP A 206 -17.83 16.36 -10.44
N GLU A 207 -17.92 16.15 -9.14
CA GLU A 207 -19.15 16.29 -8.35
C GLU A 207 -18.86 17.01 -7.03
N PRO A 208 -18.83 18.36 -7.04
CA PRO A 208 -18.50 19.15 -5.85
C PRO A 208 -19.52 18.93 -4.72
N LEU A 209 -19.02 18.67 -3.50
CA LEU A 209 -19.86 18.56 -2.32
C LEU A 209 -20.30 19.94 -1.84
N ASP A 210 -21.59 20.20 -1.85
CA ASP A 210 -22.19 21.40 -1.25
C ASP A 210 -23.07 21.00 -0.06
N VAL A 211 -22.79 21.60 1.10
CA VAL A 211 -23.57 21.40 2.33
C VAL A 211 -24.04 22.77 2.81
N PRO A 212 -25.33 23.11 2.61
CA PRO A 212 -25.84 24.46 2.87
C PRO A 212 -25.53 24.99 4.27
N GLY A 213 -24.83 26.13 4.34
CA GLY A 213 -24.48 26.79 5.60
C GLY A 213 -23.34 26.14 6.41
N ILE A 214 -22.67 25.15 5.87
CA ILE A 214 -21.56 24.43 6.50
C ILE A 214 -20.29 24.64 5.68
N GLU A 215 -19.18 24.86 6.36
CA GLU A 215 -17.85 24.92 5.73
C GLU A 215 -17.44 23.53 5.23
N VAL A 216 -17.13 23.43 3.93
CA VAL A 216 -16.58 22.20 3.32
C VAL A 216 -15.13 22.43 2.96
N GLN A 217 -14.25 21.57 3.45
CA GLN A 217 -12.82 21.57 3.13
C GLN A 217 -12.45 20.32 2.33
N ALA A 218 -11.78 20.48 1.21
CA ALA A 218 -11.22 19.35 0.47
C ALA A 218 -9.88 18.92 1.08
N LEU A 219 -9.84 17.72 1.61
CA LEU A 219 -8.63 17.11 2.17
C LEU A 219 -8.63 15.63 1.82
N PRO A 220 -8.05 15.23 0.68
CA PRO A 220 -8.10 13.85 0.20
C PRO A 220 -7.60 12.83 1.22
N PHE A 221 -8.22 11.66 1.24
CA PHE A 221 -7.99 10.60 2.24
C PHE A 221 -6.52 10.23 2.41
N TYR A 222 -5.73 10.17 1.33
CA TYR A 222 -4.30 9.85 1.38
C TYR A 222 -3.45 10.93 2.09
N ALA A 223 -3.91 12.16 2.18
CA ALA A 223 -3.23 13.25 2.88
C ALA A 223 -3.82 13.50 4.30
N LEU A 224 -5.01 12.97 4.58
CA LEU A 224 -5.80 13.26 5.77
C LEU A 224 -5.01 13.03 7.06
N ASN A 225 -4.43 11.83 7.25
CA ASN A 225 -3.78 11.46 8.51
C ASN A 225 -2.61 12.38 8.90
N ASN A 226 -1.89 12.89 7.91
CA ASN A 226 -0.78 13.80 8.15
C ASN A 226 -1.27 15.23 8.44
N LYS A 227 -2.21 15.71 7.63
CA LYS A 227 -2.70 17.08 7.72
C LYS A 227 -3.74 17.30 8.82
N PHE A 228 -4.43 16.25 9.27
CA PHE A 228 -5.41 16.37 10.35
C PHE A 228 -4.79 16.87 11.65
N LYS A 229 -3.52 16.54 11.90
CA LYS A 229 -2.74 16.99 13.06
C LYS A 229 -2.47 18.51 13.07
N GLU A 230 -2.63 19.17 11.93
CA GLU A 230 -2.46 20.62 11.76
C GLU A 230 -3.79 21.39 11.94
N LEU A 231 -4.91 20.67 12.03
CA LEU A 231 -6.24 21.26 12.20
C LEU A 231 -6.51 21.66 13.65
N ASP A 232 -7.44 22.60 13.83
CA ASP A 232 -7.85 23.09 15.16
C ASP A 232 -8.57 21.99 15.97
N GLU A 233 -7.95 21.53 17.05
CA GLU A 233 -8.49 20.48 17.93
C GLU A 233 -9.82 20.86 18.61
N ASN A 234 -10.16 22.13 18.68
CA ASN A 234 -11.42 22.61 19.27
C ASN A 234 -12.59 22.58 18.28
N ARG A 235 -12.36 22.30 17.00
CA ARG A 235 -13.38 22.17 15.97
C ARG A 235 -13.83 20.72 15.83
N GLN A 236 -15.07 20.53 15.42
CA GLN A 236 -15.62 19.20 15.10
C GLN A 236 -15.55 18.97 13.61
N TYR A 237 -15.02 17.84 13.19
CA TYR A 237 -14.81 17.46 11.80
C TYR A 237 -15.65 16.27 11.41
N LEU A 238 -16.28 16.36 10.24
CA LEU A 238 -17.14 15.35 9.68
C LEU A 238 -16.54 14.86 8.37
N LEU A 239 -16.03 13.62 8.32
CA LEU A 239 -15.41 13.06 7.12
C LEU A 239 -16.47 12.57 6.15
N TYR A 240 -16.37 12.98 4.89
CA TYR A 240 -17.29 12.60 3.82
C TYR A 240 -16.55 11.84 2.70
N CYS A 241 -17.17 10.74 2.23
CA CYS A 241 -16.93 10.11 0.93
C CYS A 241 -18.22 9.48 0.42
N ASP A 242 -18.34 9.22 -0.88
CA ASP A 242 -19.59 8.80 -1.53
C ASP A 242 -20.22 7.55 -0.92
N LYS A 243 -19.42 6.51 -0.64
CA LYS A 243 -19.88 5.24 -0.06
C LYS A 243 -19.84 5.19 1.47
N GLY A 244 -19.26 6.17 2.13
CA GLY A 244 -19.09 6.22 3.59
C GLY A 244 -18.04 5.24 4.15
N VAL A 245 -17.43 4.37 3.34
CA VAL A 245 -16.50 3.33 3.82
C VAL A 245 -15.14 3.93 4.13
N MET A 246 -14.56 4.70 3.21
CA MET A 246 -13.27 5.38 3.42
C MET A 246 -13.33 6.37 4.59
N SER A 247 -14.42 7.14 4.70
CA SER A 247 -14.62 8.06 5.83
C SER A 247 -14.71 7.34 7.16
N ARG A 248 -15.35 6.15 7.24
CA ARG A 248 -15.32 5.31 8.47
C ARG A 248 -13.94 4.82 8.82
N LEU A 249 -13.18 4.29 7.86
CA LEU A 249 -11.83 3.78 8.07
C LEU A 249 -10.89 4.86 8.60
N HIS A 250 -10.90 6.02 7.95
CA HIS A 250 -10.06 7.14 8.36
C HIS A 250 -10.49 7.75 9.68
N ALA A 251 -11.79 7.89 9.94
CA ALA A 251 -12.29 8.35 11.23
C ALA A 251 -11.89 7.39 12.37
N HIS A 252 -12.00 6.07 12.15
CA HIS A 252 -11.54 5.07 13.13
C HIS A 252 -10.04 5.18 13.40
N HIS A 253 -9.24 5.34 12.36
CA HIS A 253 -7.79 5.51 12.52
C HIS A 253 -7.46 6.77 13.32
N LEU A 254 -8.06 7.92 12.99
CA LEU A 254 -7.87 9.17 13.73
C LEU A 254 -8.32 9.05 15.20
N LEU A 255 -9.46 8.39 15.46
CA LEU A 255 -9.93 8.11 16.81
C LEU A 255 -8.93 7.22 17.58
N SER A 256 -8.33 6.23 16.93
CA SER A 256 -7.30 5.36 17.55
C SER A 256 -5.99 6.11 17.83
N GLU A 257 -5.70 7.17 17.07
CA GLU A 257 -4.58 8.09 17.34
C GLU A 257 -4.88 9.14 18.42
N GLY A 258 -6.12 9.17 18.95
CA GLY A 258 -6.53 10.06 20.05
C GLY A 258 -7.29 11.32 19.63
N HIS A 259 -7.62 11.48 18.35
CA HIS A 259 -8.42 12.61 17.84
C HIS A 259 -9.92 12.37 18.10
N ALA A 260 -10.45 12.86 19.23
CA ALA A 260 -11.85 12.65 19.63
C ALA A 260 -12.88 13.53 18.89
N ASN A 261 -12.43 14.45 18.04
CA ASN A 261 -13.24 15.48 17.38
C ASN A 261 -13.61 15.14 15.93
N VAL A 262 -13.63 13.86 15.59
CA VAL A 262 -13.93 13.37 14.24
C VAL A 262 -15.14 12.43 14.23
N ARG A 263 -16.01 12.57 13.24
CA ARG A 263 -17.16 11.71 12.93
C ARG A 263 -17.29 11.51 11.44
N VAL A 264 -18.23 10.68 11.03
CA VAL A 264 -18.53 10.44 9.60
C VAL A 264 -19.80 11.17 9.21
N TYR A 265 -19.72 11.94 8.11
CA TYR A 265 -20.89 12.56 7.48
C TYR A 265 -21.42 11.64 6.40
N ARG A 266 -22.69 11.23 6.57
CA ARG A 266 -23.39 10.37 5.62
C ARG A 266 -24.77 10.91 5.37
N PRO A 267 -24.93 11.90 4.48
CA PRO A 267 -26.24 12.45 4.12
C PRO A 267 -27.17 11.34 3.58
N ALA A 268 -28.48 11.58 3.66
CA ALA A 268 -29.51 10.60 3.29
C ALA A 268 -29.57 10.37 1.77
#